data_fc7f3f81ac330b42d04867a7348aec30
#
_entry.id   fc7f3f81ac330b42d04867a7348aec30
#
_cell.length_a   1.000
_cell.length_b   1.000
_cell.length_c   1.000
_cell.angle_alpha   90.00
_cell.angle_beta   90.00
_cell.angle_gamma   90.00
#
_symmetry.space_group_name_H-M   'P 1'
#
loop_
_entity.id
_entity.type
_entity.pdbx_description
1 polymer ?
#
loop_
_entity_poly.entity_id
_entity_poly.type
_entity_poly.pdbx_seq_one_letter_code
_entity_poly.pdbx_strand_id
1 'polypeptide(L)'
;RLSDKFVGPYTNEQAATAANGGAYPPDMSVLVKARGGGADYIYSILMGYEDAPEGVSLEDGVYYNKYMSGNKIKMAQPLMDGAVTYMDGAQATEMQMAKDVATFLAWAAEPHLEARHKMGFKAIVYLIIITILVYFSMKKLWLRIETKV
;
A
#
# COMPACT_ATOMS: atom_id res chain seq x y z
N ARG A 1 -11.67 -8.71 14.02
CA ARG A 1 -12.11 -7.28 14.05
C ARG A 1 -11.05 -6.44 13.34
N LEU A 2 -11.41 -5.26 12.85
CA LEU A 2 -10.47 -4.33 12.21
C LEU A 2 -9.36 -3.81 13.16
N SER A 3 -9.56 -3.96 14.46
CA SER A 3 -8.59 -3.60 15.51
C SER A 3 -7.65 -4.74 15.89
N ASP A 4 -7.88 -5.93 15.39
CA ASP A 4 -7.09 -7.10 15.76
C ASP A 4 -5.73 -7.04 15.06
N LYS A 5 -4.67 -7.39 15.77
CA LYS A 5 -3.31 -7.41 15.22
C LYS A 5 -3.07 -8.75 14.51
N PHE A 6 -2.37 -8.69 13.38
CA PHE A 6 -1.82 -9.89 12.78
C PHE A 6 -0.68 -10.42 13.65
N VAL A 7 -0.73 -11.68 14.00
CA VAL A 7 0.33 -12.34 14.77
C VAL A 7 1.49 -12.65 13.82
N GLY A 8 2.69 -12.22 14.17
CA GLY A 8 3.89 -12.54 13.40
C GLY A 8 4.24 -14.04 13.47
N PRO A 9 4.84 -14.59 12.42
CA PRO A 9 5.18 -16.03 12.35
C PRO A 9 6.36 -16.41 13.25
N TYR A 10 7.14 -15.43 13.72
CA TYR A 10 8.34 -15.66 14.53
C TYR A 10 8.17 -15.14 15.96
N THR A 11 8.82 -15.80 16.91
CA THR A 11 8.73 -15.47 18.33
C THR A 11 9.50 -14.17 18.69
N ASN A 12 10.54 -13.84 17.95
CA ASN A 12 11.37 -12.65 18.14
C ASN A 12 12.11 -12.27 16.85
N GLU A 13 12.72 -11.08 16.83
CA GLU A 13 13.46 -10.53 15.69
C GLU A 13 14.68 -11.36 15.30
N GLN A 14 15.35 -11.98 16.26
CA GLN A 14 16.51 -12.83 16.00
C GLN A 14 16.11 -14.09 15.25
N ALA A 15 15.01 -14.74 15.64
CA ALA A 15 14.46 -15.89 14.93
C ALA A 15 14.00 -15.52 13.52
N ALA A 16 13.35 -14.36 13.35
CA ALA A 16 12.95 -13.85 12.04
C ALA A 16 14.17 -13.60 11.14
N THR A 17 15.22 -12.97 11.65
CA THR A 17 16.46 -12.67 10.92
C THR A 17 17.17 -13.97 10.52
N ALA A 18 17.29 -14.93 11.43
CA ALA A 18 17.93 -16.22 11.15
C ALA A 18 17.19 -17.01 10.07
N ALA A 19 15.86 -17.04 10.12
CA ALA A 19 15.02 -17.73 9.13
C ALA A 19 15.04 -17.06 7.74
N ASN A 20 15.42 -15.79 7.64
CA ASN A 20 15.44 -15.03 6.39
C ASN A 20 16.89 -14.68 5.93
N GLY A 21 17.81 -15.61 6.10
CA GLY A 21 19.18 -15.47 5.58
C GLY A 21 19.95 -14.24 6.13
N GLY A 22 19.72 -13.89 7.40
CA GLY A 22 20.37 -12.75 8.06
C GLY A 22 19.74 -11.39 7.77
N ALA A 23 18.60 -11.34 7.04
CA ALA A 23 17.85 -10.10 6.83
C ALA A 23 16.59 -10.09 7.71
N TYR A 24 16.37 -9.01 8.44
CA TYR A 24 15.11 -8.82 9.17
C TYR A 24 13.99 -8.44 8.19
N PRO A 25 12.91 -9.23 8.09
CA PRO A 25 11.80 -8.90 7.20
C PRO A 25 11.04 -7.67 7.72
N PRO A 26 10.62 -6.74 6.84
CA PRO A 26 9.87 -5.57 7.25
C PRO A 26 8.47 -5.92 7.74
N ASP A 27 7.90 -5.08 8.62
CA ASP A 27 6.49 -5.16 8.98
C ASP A 27 5.60 -4.85 7.77
N MET A 28 4.76 -5.80 7.40
CA MET A 28 3.87 -5.71 6.23
C MET A 28 2.61 -4.90 6.50
N SER A 29 2.22 -4.67 7.76
CA SER A 29 0.92 -4.08 8.12
C SER A 29 0.68 -2.68 7.54
N VAL A 30 1.74 -1.88 7.39
CA VAL A 30 1.67 -0.53 6.81
C VAL A 30 2.61 -0.34 5.61
N LEU A 31 3.11 -1.43 5.04
CA LEU A 31 4.12 -1.40 3.99
C LEU A 31 3.69 -0.59 2.78
N VAL A 32 2.44 -0.69 2.36
CA VAL A 32 1.86 0.06 1.25
C VAL A 32 1.95 1.57 1.46
N LYS A 33 1.81 2.05 2.71
CA LYS A 33 1.99 3.48 3.05
C LYS A 33 3.44 3.90 3.18
N ALA A 34 4.30 2.96 3.54
CA ALA A 34 5.72 3.21 3.79
C ALA A 34 6.57 3.24 2.50
N ARG A 35 5.98 2.99 1.35
CA ARG A 35 6.68 2.96 0.05
C ARG A 35 6.03 3.90 -0.94
N GLY A 36 6.85 4.67 -1.66
CA GLY A 36 6.42 5.43 -2.83
C GLY A 36 5.87 4.47 -3.90
N GLY A 37 4.72 4.82 -4.49
CA GLY A 37 4.01 3.93 -5.41
C GLY A 37 3.01 2.98 -4.74
N GLY A 38 3.01 2.85 -3.41
CA GLY A 38 1.97 2.14 -2.67
C GLY A 38 1.78 0.68 -3.11
N ALA A 39 0.55 0.29 -3.41
CA ALA A 39 0.19 -1.06 -3.82
C ALA A 39 0.83 -1.45 -5.16
N ASP A 40 0.97 -0.51 -6.10
CA ASP A 40 1.59 -0.75 -7.41
C ASP A 40 3.07 -1.09 -7.26
N TYR A 41 3.77 -0.46 -6.31
CA TYR A 41 5.16 -0.81 -6.00
C TYR A 41 5.26 -2.24 -5.44
N ILE A 42 4.37 -2.64 -4.52
CA ILE A 42 4.36 -4.00 -3.97
C ILE A 42 4.10 -5.02 -5.08
N TYR A 43 3.11 -4.76 -5.93
CA TYR A 43 2.84 -5.60 -7.10
C TYR A 43 4.07 -5.72 -8.00
N SER A 44 4.71 -4.60 -8.31
CA SER A 44 5.90 -4.57 -9.17
C SER A 44 7.08 -5.35 -8.56
N ILE A 45 7.32 -5.24 -7.25
CA ILE A 45 8.34 -6.02 -6.57
C ILE A 45 8.07 -7.52 -6.69
N LEU A 46 6.82 -7.96 -6.51
CA LEU A 46 6.46 -9.37 -6.61
C LEU A 46 6.64 -9.93 -8.03
N MET A 47 6.39 -9.10 -9.06
CA MET A 47 6.54 -9.46 -10.48
C MET A 47 7.92 -9.16 -11.07
N GLY A 48 8.82 -8.56 -10.30
CA GLY A 48 10.10 -8.04 -10.80
C GLY A 48 11.28 -8.98 -10.70
N TYR A 49 11.08 -10.22 -10.32
CA TYR A 49 12.15 -11.22 -10.26
C TYR A 49 12.54 -11.67 -11.66
N GLU A 50 13.82 -11.53 -11.98
CA GLU A 50 14.41 -11.91 -13.27
C GLU A 50 15.83 -12.43 -13.02
N ASP A 51 16.40 -13.14 -13.99
CA ASP A 51 17.80 -13.49 -13.97
C ASP A 51 18.67 -12.23 -14.04
N ALA A 52 19.76 -12.21 -13.30
CA ALA A 52 20.66 -11.07 -13.29
C ALA A 52 21.27 -10.84 -14.69
N PRO A 53 21.26 -9.60 -15.20
CA PRO A 53 21.90 -9.29 -16.47
C PRO A 53 23.41 -9.57 -16.44
N GLU A 54 24.01 -9.77 -17.64
CA GLU A 54 25.43 -10.00 -17.78
C GLU A 54 26.27 -8.88 -17.08
N GLY A 55 27.23 -9.28 -16.25
CA GLY A 55 28.10 -8.35 -15.52
C GLY A 55 27.61 -7.97 -14.12
N VAL A 56 26.42 -8.39 -13.71
CA VAL A 56 25.94 -8.19 -12.33
C VAL A 56 26.27 -9.41 -11.48
N SER A 57 27.19 -9.28 -10.54
CA SER A 57 27.44 -10.30 -9.53
C SER A 57 26.48 -10.14 -8.36
N LEU A 58 25.82 -11.23 -8.00
CA LEU A 58 24.99 -11.33 -6.81
C LEU A 58 25.73 -12.09 -5.72
N GLU A 59 25.59 -11.65 -4.49
CA GLU A 59 26.04 -12.38 -3.31
C GLU A 59 25.12 -13.58 -3.05
N ASP A 60 25.60 -14.55 -2.30
CA ASP A 60 24.78 -15.70 -1.91
C ASP A 60 23.56 -15.25 -1.10
N GLY A 61 22.36 -15.77 -1.44
CA GLY A 61 21.10 -15.37 -0.82
C GLY A 61 20.55 -14.00 -1.22
N VAL A 62 21.08 -13.39 -2.28
CA VAL A 62 20.58 -12.15 -2.87
C VAL A 62 20.04 -12.42 -4.27
N TYR A 63 18.88 -11.90 -4.59
CA TYR A 63 18.18 -12.10 -5.86
C TYR A 63 18.12 -10.79 -6.64
N TYR A 64 18.08 -10.88 -7.97
CA TYR A 64 17.86 -9.73 -8.82
C TYR A 64 16.38 -9.39 -8.87
N ASN A 65 16.06 -8.09 -8.77
CA ASN A 65 14.71 -7.59 -8.95
C ASN A 65 14.76 -6.22 -9.62
N LYS A 66 14.15 -6.10 -10.79
CA LYS A 66 14.27 -4.89 -11.62
C LYS A 66 13.60 -3.65 -11.01
N TYR A 67 12.64 -3.83 -10.11
CA TYR A 67 11.90 -2.72 -9.49
C TYR A 67 12.42 -2.35 -8.10
N MET A 68 13.28 -3.17 -7.50
CA MET A 68 13.93 -2.85 -6.23
C MET A 68 15.00 -1.78 -6.44
N SER A 69 15.05 -0.80 -5.55
CA SER A 69 16.14 0.19 -5.56
C SER A 69 17.50 -0.51 -5.39
N GLY A 70 18.40 -0.31 -6.35
CA GLY A 70 19.68 -1.03 -6.42
C GLY A 70 19.58 -2.44 -7.03
N ASN A 71 18.41 -2.85 -7.52
CA ASN A 71 18.17 -4.11 -8.23
C ASN A 71 18.53 -5.40 -7.46
N LYS A 72 18.72 -5.30 -6.14
CA LYS A 72 19.10 -6.42 -5.27
C LYS A 72 18.13 -6.55 -4.12
N ILE A 73 17.62 -7.76 -3.89
CA ILE A 73 16.66 -8.08 -2.83
C ILE A 73 17.06 -9.38 -2.13
N LYS A 74 16.96 -9.40 -0.80
CA LYS A 74 17.24 -10.62 -0.01
C LYS A 74 16.04 -11.57 0.10
N MET A 75 14.86 -11.12 -0.24
CA MET A 75 13.66 -11.98 -0.30
C MET A 75 13.75 -12.89 -1.52
N ALA A 76 13.69 -14.20 -1.33
CA ALA A 76 13.50 -15.12 -2.45
C ALA A 76 12.16 -14.87 -3.13
N GLN A 77 12.05 -15.21 -4.42
CA GLN A 77 10.77 -15.11 -5.14
C GLN A 77 9.67 -15.88 -4.41
N PRO A 78 8.63 -15.21 -3.90
CA PRO A 78 7.65 -15.87 -3.04
C PRO A 78 6.50 -16.51 -3.82
N LEU A 79 6.31 -16.13 -5.08
CA LEU A 79 5.18 -16.56 -5.90
C LEU A 79 5.67 -17.38 -7.11
N MET A 80 4.96 -18.47 -7.38
CA MET A 80 5.16 -19.32 -8.56
C MET A 80 3.79 -19.80 -9.04
N ASP A 81 3.63 -19.97 -10.34
CA ASP A 81 2.38 -20.46 -10.92
C ASP A 81 1.92 -21.78 -10.26
N GLY A 82 0.67 -21.82 -9.86
CA GLY A 82 0.08 -23.00 -9.21
C GLY A 82 0.49 -23.24 -7.76
N ALA A 83 1.18 -22.28 -7.10
CA ALA A 83 1.61 -22.42 -5.71
C ALA A 83 0.46 -22.56 -4.71
N VAL A 84 -0.73 -22.07 -5.04
CA VAL A 84 -1.94 -22.16 -4.22
C VAL A 84 -3.12 -22.67 -5.05
N THR A 85 -4.15 -23.20 -4.37
CA THR A 85 -5.42 -23.57 -5.02
C THR A 85 -6.51 -22.63 -4.50
N TYR A 86 -7.11 -21.85 -5.41
CA TYR A 86 -8.24 -21.01 -5.06
C TYR A 86 -9.53 -21.82 -4.95
N MET A 87 -10.33 -21.54 -3.91
CA MET A 87 -11.61 -22.25 -3.69
C MET A 87 -12.70 -21.87 -4.70
N ASP A 88 -12.57 -20.73 -5.36
CA ASP A 88 -13.49 -20.23 -6.38
C ASP A 88 -13.14 -20.72 -7.80
N GLY A 89 -12.08 -21.51 -7.93
CA GLY A 89 -11.62 -22.03 -9.23
C GLY A 89 -10.82 -21.06 -10.07
N ALA A 90 -10.44 -19.90 -9.54
CA ALA A 90 -9.57 -18.96 -10.24
C ALA A 90 -8.19 -19.61 -10.50
N GLN A 91 -7.57 -19.25 -11.62
CA GLN A 91 -6.22 -19.72 -11.93
C GLN A 91 -5.20 -19.04 -11.02
N ALA A 92 -4.40 -19.84 -10.32
CA ALA A 92 -3.32 -19.37 -9.45
C ALA A 92 -2.08 -18.99 -10.27
N THR A 93 -2.20 -17.98 -11.12
CA THR A 93 -1.05 -17.40 -11.82
C THR A 93 -0.28 -16.47 -10.88
N GLU A 94 1.03 -16.32 -11.11
CA GLU A 94 1.87 -15.39 -10.36
C GLU A 94 1.27 -13.97 -10.36
N MET A 95 0.79 -13.51 -11.52
CA MET A 95 0.13 -12.21 -11.69
C MET A 95 -1.11 -12.07 -10.79
N GLN A 96 -1.98 -13.08 -10.75
CA GLN A 96 -3.19 -13.04 -9.92
C GLN A 96 -2.84 -13.03 -8.44
N MET A 97 -1.93 -13.89 -8.01
CA MET A 97 -1.48 -13.94 -6.62
C MET A 97 -0.81 -12.64 -6.18
N ALA A 98 0.04 -12.05 -7.02
CA ALA A 98 0.68 -10.76 -6.73
C ALA A 98 -0.35 -9.63 -6.57
N LYS A 99 -1.39 -9.62 -7.41
CA LYS A 99 -2.51 -8.66 -7.32
C LYS A 99 -3.30 -8.84 -6.02
N ASP A 100 -3.58 -10.08 -5.63
CA ASP A 100 -4.33 -10.38 -4.42
C ASP A 100 -3.55 -9.99 -3.17
N VAL A 101 -2.26 -10.28 -3.12
CA VAL A 101 -1.37 -9.85 -2.02
C VAL A 101 -1.28 -8.33 -1.94
N ALA A 102 -1.07 -7.64 -3.06
CA ALA A 102 -1.00 -6.17 -3.07
C ALA A 102 -2.33 -5.54 -2.61
N THR A 103 -3.47 -6.10 -3.04
CA THR A 103 -4.80 -5.66 -2.61
C THR A 103 -5.03 -5.90 -1.13
N PHE A 104 -4.65 -7.07 -0.62
CA PHE A 104 -4.74 -7.39 0.80
C PHE A 104 -3.89 -6.44 1.66
N LEU A 105 -2.65 -6.16 1.26
CA LEU A 105 -1.77 -5.25 1.99
C LEU A 105 -2.27 -3.80 1.93
N ALA A 106 -2.90 -3.38 0.83
CA ALA A 106 -3.58 -2.08 0.73
C ALA A 106 -4.74 -1.98 1.72
N TRP A 107 -5.56 -3.02 1.82
CA TRP A 107 -6.63 -3.08 2.81
C TRP A 107 -6.09 -3.12 4.24
N ALA A 108 -5.05 -3.91 4.52
CA ALA A 108 -4.43 -3.99 5.84
C ALA A 108 -3.87 -2.64 6.30
N ALA A 109 -3.27 -1.86 5.38
CA ALA A 109 -2.75 -0.53 5.67
C ALA A 109 -3.85 0.53 5.89
N GLU A 110 -5.02 0.36 5.25
CA GLU A 110 -6.14 1.32 5.30
C GLU A 110 -7.52 0.65 5.33
N PRO A 111 -7.87 -0.09 6.39
CA PRO A 111 -9.13 -0.83 6.47
C PRO A 111 -10.37 0.08 6.47
N HIS A 112 -10.22 1.36 6.79
CA HIS A 112 -11.29 2.37 6.80
C HIS A 112 -11.27 3.31 5.59
N LEU A 113 -10.54 3.00 4.52
CA LEU A 113 -10.37 3.88 3.35
C LEU A 113 -11.72 4.33 2.76
N GLU A 114 -12.64 3.41 2.54
CA GLU A 114 -13.96 3.75 1.96
C GLU A 114 -14.79 4.65 2.89
N ALA A 115 -14.78 4.36 4.19
CA ALA A 115 -15.50 5.17 5.17
C ALA A 115 -14.93 6.61 5.22
N ARG A 116 -13.60 6.73 5.15
CA ARG A 116 -12.89 8.01 5.10
C ARG A 116 -13.24 8.80 3.83
N HIS A 117 -13.26 8.16 2.66
CA HIS A 117 -13.64 8.80 1.40
C HIS A 117 -15.09 9.28 1.42
N LYS A 118 -16.03 8.43 1.90
CA LYS A 118 -17.44 8.80 2.04
C LYS A 118 -17.64 10.00 2.99
N MET A 119 -16.89 10.03 4.09
CA MET A 119 -16.91 11.13 5.05
C MET A 119 -16.31 12.41 4.42
N GLY A 120 -15.18 12.29 3.74
CA GLY A 120 -14.51 13.40 3.05
C GLY A 120 -15.41 14.07 2.02
N PHE A 121 -16.10 13.29 1.19
CA PHE A 121 -17.06 13.82 0.22
C PHE A 121 -18.18 14.63 0.91
N LYS A 122 -18.79 14.10 1.98
CA LYS A 122 -19.80 14.81 2.76
C LYS A 122 -19.27 16.12 3.34
N ALA A 123 -18.04 16.09 3.87
CA ALA A 123 -17.40 17.27 4.43
C ALA A 123 -17.16 18.37 3.36
N ILE A 124 -16.71 17.99 2.16
CA ILE A 124 -16.51 18.92 1.05
C ILE A 124 -17.82 19.58 0.65
N VAL A 125 -18.89 18.81 0.46
CA VAL A 125 -20.22 19.35 0.12
C VAL A 125 -20.70 20.34 1.21
N TYR A 126 -20.57 19.96 2.47
CA TYR A 126 -20.92 20.81 3.60
C TYR A 126 -20.14 22.14 3.60
N LEU A 127 -18.81 22.07 3.40
CA LEU A 127 -17.95 23.26 3.34
C LEU A 127 -18.30 24.17 2.18
N ILE A 128 -18.64 23.64 1.00
CA ILE A 128 -19.10 24.42 -0.15
C ILE A 128 -20.38 25.20 0.20
N ILE A 129 -21.38 24.52 0.79
CA ILE A 129 -22.65 25.16 1.18
C ILE A 129 -22.39 26.29 2.17
N ILE A 130 -21.61 26.05 3.22
CA ILE A 130 -21.28 27.08 4.21
C ILE A 130 -20.53 28.25 3.57
N THR A 131 -19.56 27.97 2.70
CA THR A 131 -18.80 29.03 2.00
C THR A 131 -19.73 29.92 1.19
N ILE A 132 -20.69 29.37 0.47
CA ILE A 132 -21.69 30.10 -0.29
C ILE A 132 -22.54 30.97 0.63
N LEU A 133 -23.04 30.41 1.75
CA LEU A 133 -23.86 31.16 2.72
C LEU A 133 -23.08 32.33 3.35
N VAL A 134 -21.84 32.09 3.76
CA VAL A 134 -20.96 33.12 4.33
C VAL A 134 -20.66 34.21 3.30
N TYR A 135 -20.38 33.84 2.05
CA TYR A 135 -20.16 34.79 0.95
C TYR A 135 -21.35 35.72 0.74
N PHE A 136 -22.56 35.18 0.63
CA PHE A 136 -23.76 36.01 0.49
C PHE A 136 -24.04 36.85 1.73
N SER A 137 -23.81 36.35 2.93
CA SER A 137 -23.94 37.11 4.18
C SER A 137 -22.95 38.28 4.22
N MET A 138 -21.70 38.04 3.88
CA MET A 138 -20.66 39.05 3.78
C MET A 138 -21.06 40.13 2.75
N LYS A 139 -21.44 39.74 1.54
CA LYS A 139 -21.86 40.67 0.49
C LYS A 139 -23.03 41.56 0.92
N LYS A 140 -24.02 40.97 1.62
CA LYS A 140 -25.17 41.72 2.16
C LYS A 140 -24.76 42.73 3.24
N LEU A 141 -23.81 42.41 4.08
CA LEU A 141 -23.28 43.33 5.11
C LEU A 141 -22.52 44.48 4.48
N TRP A 142 -21.66 44.23 3.50
CA TRP A 142 -20.90 45.28 2.80
C TRP A 142 -21.80 46.26 2.06
N LEU A 143 -22.81 45.77 1.34
CA LEU A 143 -23.81 46.63 0.68
C LEU A 143 -24.53 47.57 1.65
N ARG A 144 -24.81 47.13 2.90
CA ARG A 144 -25.43 47.99 3.93
C ARG A 144 -24.48 49.07 4.47
N ILE A 145 -23.19 48.83 4.47
CA ILE A 145 -22.19 49.79 4.92
C ILE A 145 -22.00 50.88 3.83
N GLU A 146 -21.85 50.44 2.57
CA GLU A 146 -21.69 51.37 1.43
C GLU A 146 -22.91 52.30 1.21
N THR A 147 -24.12 51.83 1.49
CA THR A 147 -25.34 52.66 1.38
C THR A 147 -25.56 53.62 2.54
N LYS A 148 -24.74 53.57 3.60
CA LYS A 148 -24.84 54.48 4.76
C LYS A 148 -23.77 55.61 4.76
N VAL A 149 -22.86 55.59 3.78
CA VAL A 149 -21.88 56.64 3.51
C VAL A 149 -22.41 57.50 2.37
#